data_67c27d4f9bc8d08604b84296eb87e242
#
_entry.id   67c27d4f9bc8d08604b84296eb87e242
#
_cell.length_a   1.000
_cell.length_b   1.000
_cell.length_c   1.000
_cell.angle_alpha   90.00
_cell.angle_beta   90.00
_cell.angle_gamma   90.00
#
_symmetry.space_group_name_H-M   'P 1'
#
loop_
_entity.id
_entity.type
_entity.pdbx_description
1 polymer ?
#
loop_
_entity_poly.entity_id
_entity_poly.type
_entity_poly.pdbx_seq_one_letter_code
_entity_poly.pdbx_strand_id
1 'polypeptide(L)'
;ELRKSYPKSSYNCMIQSQDQFIALCAAGREVTSKRIVEIYDQYGRGEQAHDYRVLRYRALDEGTQVPGGGAVPAESAARLKGVVVASSGFEQRAEDGWTRLENDRMIVASNRTGEFRIRSI
;
A
#
# COMPACT_ATOMS: atom_id res chain seq x y z
N GLU A 1 -20.95 -3.79 6.10
CA GLU A 1 -21.39 -4.33 7.40
C GLU A 1 -20.35 -4.10 8.51
N LEU A 2 -19.07 -4.49 8.33
CA LEU A 2 -18.01 -4.27 9.34
C LEU A 2 -17.92 -2.82 9.81
N ARG A 3 -18.03 -1.84 8.92
CA ARG A 3 -18.02 -0.42 9.29
C ARG A 3 -19.18 0.01 10.18
N LYS A 4 -20.35 -0.61 10.04
CA LYS A 4 -21.49 -0.34 10.92
C LYS A 4 -21.23 -0.87 12.33
N SER A 5 -20.63 -2.05 12.43
CA SER A 5 -20.32 -2.68 13.73
C SER A 5 -19.11 -2.06 14.41
N TYR A 6 -18.12 -1.62 13.65
CA TYR A 6 -16.84 -1.10 14.16
C TYR A 6 -16.42 0.20 13.45
N PRO A 7 -17.17 1.30 13.61
CA PRO A 7 -16.99 2.51 12.81
C PRO A 7 -15.65 3.21 13.02
N LYS A 8 -14.97 2.93 14.15
CA LYS A 8 -13.67 3.52 14.48
C LYS A 8 -12.48 2.66 14.09
N SER A 9 -12.67 1.56 13.39
CA SER A 9 -11.60 0.66 12.96
C SER A 9 -11.07 1.03 11.59
N SER A 10 -9.84 0.66 11.33
CA SER A 10 -9.24 0.74 9.99
C SER A 10 -9.20 -0.65 9.37
N TYR A 11 -9.58 -0.71 8.12
CA TYR A 11 -9.69 -1.95 7.37
C TYR A 11 -8.80 -1.86 6.14
N ASN A 12 -7.48 -1.98 6.38
CA ASN A 12 -6.55 -2.19 5.28
C ASN A 12 -6.43 -3.71 5.08
N CYS A 13 -6.68 -4.15 3.88
CA CYS A 13 -6.70 -5.56 3.56
C CYS A 13 -6.06 -5.80 2.20
N MET A 14 -5.33 -6.89 2.10
CA MET A 14 -4.78 -7.38 0.84
C MET A 14 -5.26 -8.80 0.63
N ILE A 15 -5.83 -9.06 -0.53
CA ILE A 15 -6.39 -10.36 -0.91
C ILE A 15 -5.78 -10.75 -2.24
N GLN A 16 -5.26 -11.95 -2.32
CA GLN A 16 -4.75 -12.52 -3.57
C GLN A 16 -5.47 -13.80 -3.92
N SER A 17 -5.90 -13.89 -5.14
CA SER A 17 -6.41 -15.10 -5.78
C SER A 17 -5.48 -15.53 -6.91
N GLN A 18 -5.83 -16.57 -7.62
CA GLN A 18 -5.09 -17.00 -8.80
C GLN A 18 -5.03 -15.91 -9.90
N ASP A 19 -6.13 -15.19 -10.09
CA ASP A 19 -6.29 -14.25 -11.21
C ASP A 19 -6.12 -12.78 -10.82
N GLN A 20 -6.33 -12.44 -9.55
CA GLN A 20 -6.41 -11.05 -9.11
C GLN A 20 -5.71 -10.83 -7.77
N PHE A 21 -5.13 -9.64 -7.65
CA PHE A 21 -4.71 -9.04 -6.39
C PHE A 21 -5.60 -7.83 -6.09
N ILE A 22 -6.08 -7.74 -4.85
CA ILE A 22 -6.90 -6.63 -4.38
C ILE A 22 -6.25 -6.03 -3.13
N ALA A 23 -6.01 -4.74 -3.13
CA ALA A 23 -5.60 -3.99 -1.95
C ALA A 23 -6.66 -2.93 -1.64
N LEU A 24 -7.13 -2.94 -0.40
CA LEU A 24 -8.24 -2.13 0.08
C LEU A 24 -7.75 -1.18 1.17
N CYS A 25 -8.05 0.11 1.04
CA CYS A 25 -7.86 1.12 2.07
C CYS A 25 -9.22 1.64 2.54
N ALA A 26 -9.59 1.30 3.77
CA ALA A 26 -10.86 1.70 4.36
C ALA A 26 -10.67 2.06 5.83
N ALA A 27 -10.18 3.26 6.10
CA ALA A 27 -9.98 3.75 7.45
C ALA A 27 -11.27 4.37 8.01
N GLY A 28 -11.72 3.87 9.16
CA GLY A 28 -12.81 4.47 9.92
C GLY A 28 -12.38 5.59 10.86
N ARG A 29 -11.07 5.88 10.95
CA ARG A 29 -10.49 6.92 11.79
C ARG A 29 -9.70 7.90 10.95
N GLU A 30 -9.95 9.18 11.16
CA GLU A 30 -9.17 10.27 10.55
C GLU A 30 -7.88 10.55 11.32
N VAL A 31 -7.91 10.34 12.63
CA VAL A 31 -6.80 10.71 13.52
C VAL A 31 -6.13 9.45 14.10
N THR A 32 -4.81 9.47 14.11
CA THR A 32 -3.99 8.44 14.75
C THR A 32 -4.19 8.50 16.28
N SER A 33 -4.40 7.36 16.92
CA SER A 33 -4.60 7.32 18.36
C SER A 33 -3.32 7.73 19.12
N LYS A 34 -3.47 8.39 20.27
CA LYS A 34 -2.35 8.77 21.14
C LYS A 34 -1.42 7.58 21.45
N ARG A 35 -2.01 6.41 21.67
CA ARG A 35 -1.25 5.19 21.95
C ARG A 35 -0.29 4.79 20.81
N ILE A 36 -0.69 4.96 19.57
CA ILE A 36 0.19 4.70 18.41
C ILE A 36 1.32 5.73 18.37
N VAL A 37 1.00 7.01 18.59
CA VAL A 37 2.02 8.07 18.63
C VAL A 37 3.04 7.78 19.73
N GLU A 38 2.61 7.46 20.93
CA GLU A 38 3.48 7.11 22.08
C GLU A 38 4.41 5.92 21.74
N ILE A 39 3.89 4.88 21.05
CA ILE A 39 4.71 3.73 20.65
C ILE A 39 5.78 4.17 19.65
N TYR A 40 5.42 4.97 18.66
CA TYR A 40 6.37 5.45 17.65
C TYR A 40 7.41 6.39 18.27
N ASP A 41 7.02 7.25 19.21
CA ASP A 41 7.92 8.14 19.94
C ASP A 41 8.99 7.39 20.72
N GLN A 42 8.65 6.25 21.35
CA GLN A 42 9.61 5.39 22.04
C GLN A 42 10.74 4.88 21.16
N TYR A 43 10.49 4.81 19.83
CA TYR A 43 11.48 4.42 18.84
C TYR A 43 12.08 5.60 18.06
N GLY A 44 11.84 6.85 18.50
CA GLY A 44 12.32 8.06 17.84
C GLY A 44 11.68 8.31 16.46
N ARG A 45 10.45 7.82 16.24
CA ARG A 45 9.74 7.87 14.97
C ARG A 45 8.35 8.49 15.06
N GLY A 46 8.13 9.38 16.04
CA GLY A 46 6.82 9.97 16.33
C GLY A 46 6.14 10.58 15.11
N GLU A 47 6.87 11.29 14.25
CA GLU A 47 6.35 11.89 13.03
C GLU A 47 5.76 10.84 12.05
N GLN A 48 6.30 9.63 12.04
CA GLN A 48 5.85 8.53 11.19
C GLN A 48 4.57 7.85 11.72
N ALA A 49 4.16 8.15 12.94
CA ALA A 49 2.95 7.57 13.54
C ALA A 49 1.68 7.85 12.72
N HIS A 50 1.65 9.00 12.05
CA HIS A 50 0.50 9.38 11.20
C HIS A 50 0.40 8.53 9.93
N ASP A 51 1.50 7.94 9.49
CA ASP A 51 1.56 7.04 8.34
C ASP A 51 1.21 5.57 8.67
N TYR A 52 0.98 5.25 9.93
CA TYR A 52 0.72 3.89 10.41
C TYR A 52 -0.36 3.13 9.63
N ARG A 53 -1.35 3.84 9.07
CA ARG A 53 -2.47 3.24 8.34
C ARG A 53 -2.51 3.60 6.87
N VAL A 54 -1.53 4.35 6.42
CA VAL A 54 -1.47 4.77 5.02
C VAL A 54 -1.01 3.61 4.16
N LEU A 55 -1.81 3.27 3.16
CA LEU A 55 -1.35 2.43 2.07
C LEU A 55 -0.79 3.31 0.95
N ARG A 56 0.35 2.91 0.43
CA ARG A 56 0.93 3.49 -0.78
C ARG A 56 1.11 2.41 -1.82
N TYR A 57 1.05 2.80 -3.07
CA TYR A 57 1.29 1.91 -4.18
C TYR A 57 2.29 2.54 -5.15
N ARG A 58 2.95 1.68 -5.88
CA ARG A 58 3.85 2.05 -6.97
C ARG A 58 3.57 1.14 -8.16
N ALA A 59 3.37 1.73 -9.34
CA ALA A 59 3.33 0.98 -10.58
C ALA A 59 4.72 0.40 -10.90
N LEU A 60 4.75 -0.82 -11.36
CA LEU A 60 5.93 -1.46 -11.91
C LEU A 60 5.81 -1.44 -13.44
N ASP A 61 6.76 -0.84 -14.08
CA ASP A 61 6.91 -0.80 -15.53
C ASP A 61 8.31 -1.21 -15.94
N GLU A 62 8.56 -1.25 -17.23
CA GLU A 62 9.87 -1.56 -17.78
C GLU A 62 10.93 -0.60 -17.19
N GLY A 63 11.96 -1.15 -16.56
CA GLY A 63 13.02 -0.40 -15.93
C GLY A 63 12.79 -0.02 -14.47
N THR A 64 11.66 -0.35 -13.86
CA THR A 64 11.44 -0.10 -12.44
C THR A 64 12.34 -0.99 -11.58
N GLN A 65 13.22 -0.38 -10.78
CA GLN A 65 13.95 -1.12 -9.75
C GLN A 65 13.02 -1.45 -8.58
N VAL A 66 12.96 -2.72 -8.20
CA VAL A 66 12.20 -3.17 -7.03
C VAL A 66 13.04 -2.94 -5.77
N PRO A 67 12.59 -2.10 -4.82
CA PRO A 67 13.33 -1.86 -3.58
C PRO A 67 13.56 -3.17 -2.82
N GLY A 68 14.81 -3.43 -2.41
CA GLY A 68 15.16 -4.63 -1.64
C GLY A 68 15.21 -5.93 -2.46
N GLY A 69 14.97 -5.87 -3.73
CA GLY A 69 15.13 -7.00 -4.65
C GLY A 69 16.59 -7.17 -5.03
N GLY A 70 17.11 -8.41 -4.94
CA GLY A 70 18.32 -8.76 -5.67
C GLY A 70 18.15 -8.41 -7.14
N ALA A 71 19.26 -8.26 -7.85
CA ALA A 71 19.25 -7.89 -9.26
C ALA A 71 18.30 -8.81 -10.06
N VAL A 72 17.17 -8.28 -10.45
CA VAL A 72 16.29 -8.94 -11.42
C VAL A 72 17.07 -8.93 -12.74
N PRO A 73 17.28 -10.09 -13.39
CA PRO A 73 17.94 -10.10 -14.68
C PRO A 73 17.30 -9.10 -15.63
N ALA A 74 18.09 -8.32 -16.34
CA ALA A 74 17.60 -7.25 -17.21
C ALA A 74 16.53 -7.74 -18.23
N GLU A 75 16.65 -8.98 -18.69
CA GLU A 75 15.67 -9.62 -19.57
C GLU A 75 14.30 -9.86 -18.88
N SER A 76 14.28 -10.07 -17.57
CA SER A 76 13.05 -10.22 -16.80
C SER A 76 12.47 -8.86 -16.39
N ALA A 77 13.32 -7.86 -16.15
CA ALA A 77 12.90 -6.49 -15.80
C ALA A 77 12.16 -5.82 -16.98
N ALA A 78 12.56 -6.09 -18.21
CA ALA A 78 11.91 -5.56 -19.43
C ALA A 78 10.46 -6.02 -19.63
N ARG A 79 10.00 -7.01 -18.86
CA ARG A 79 8.62 -7.54 -18.92
C ARG A 79 7.83 -7.37 -17.63
N LEU A 80 8.44 -6.75 -16.63
CA LEU A 80 7.79 -6.57 -15.35
C LEU A 80 6.71 -5.48 -15.46
N LYS A 81 5.45 -5.90 -15.35
CA LYS A 81 4.31 -5.00 -15.26
C LYS A 81 3.49 -5.39 -14.05
N GLY A 82 3.11 -4.42 -13.23
CA GLY A 82 2.33 -4.73 -12.04
C GLY A 82 2.19 -3.56 -11.10
N VAL A 83 1.84 -3.86 -9.86
CA VAL A 83 1.73 -2.88 -8.79
C VAL A 83 2.27 -3.47 -7.48
N VAL A 84 3.05 -2.67 -6.78
CA VAL A 84 3.42 -2.96 -5.39
C VAL A 84 2.55 -2.12 -4.48
N VAL A 85 2.02 -2.72 -3.43
CA VAL A 85 1.28 -2.02 -2.38
C VAL A 85 1.95 -2.30 -1.05
N ALA A 86 2.18 -1.25 -0.27
CA ALA A 86 2.79 -1.36 1.04
C ALA A 86 2.16 -0.38 2.03
N SER A 87 2.19 -0.72 3.32
CA SER A 87 1.67 0.15 4.38
C SER A 87 2.78 1.02 4.99
N SER A 88 3.78 0.41 5.56
CA SER A 88 4.88 1.10 6.25
C SER A 88 6.10 0.17 6.33
N GLY A 89 7.20 0.66 6.90
CA GLY A 89 8.38 -0.15 7.18
C GLY A 89 9.62 0.25 6.38
N PHE A 90 9.47 1.04 5.34
CA PHE A 90 10.58 1.62 4.58
C PHE A 90 10.15 2.96 3.97
N GLU A 91 11.11 3.74 3.48
CA GLU A 91 10.82 5.01 2.84
C GLU A 91 10.02 4.81 1.55
N GLN A 92 8.93 5.56 1.43
CA GLN A 92 7.99 5.51 0.31
C GLN A 92 7.78 6.93 -0.19
N ARG A 93 8.78 7.47 -0.89
CA ARG A 93 8.78 8.85 -1.35
C ARG A 93 8.02 8.99 -2.66
N ALA A 94 7.38 10.13 -2.85
CA ALA A 94 6.69 10.44 -4.10
C ALA A 94 7.66 10.50 -5.29
N GLU A 95 8.88 10.98 -5.08
CA GLU A 95 9.95 11.03 -6.09
C GLU A 95 10.38 9.64 -6.57
N ASP A 96 10.21 8.62 -5.74
CA ASP A 96 10.45 7.21 -6.08
C ASP A 96 9.23 6.55 -6.74
N GLY A 97 8.20 7.31 -7.09
CA GLY A 97 6.98 6.85 -7.75
C GLY A 97 5.93 6.26 -6.81
N TRP A 98 6.07 6.44 -5.48
CA TRP A 98 5.06 6.01 -4.54
C TRP A 98 3.91 7.00 -4.48
N THR A 99 2.69 6.49 -4.58
CA THR A 99 1.45 7.26 -4.50
C THR A 99 0.61 6.75 -3.33
N ARG A 100 0.03 7.66 -2.57
CA ARG A 100 -0.91 7.32 -1.50
C ARG A 100 -2.19 6.76 -2.10
N LEU A 101 -2.66 5.64 -1.56
CA LEU A 101 -3.99 5.14 -1.84
C LEU A 101 -4.98 5.85 -0.89
N GLU A 102 -5.85 6.64 -1.46
CA GLU A 102 -6.85 7.40 -0.71
C GLU A 102 -7.81 6.47 0.04
N ASN A 103 -8.41 7.02 1.10
CA ASN A 103 -9.42 6.29 1.85
C ASN A 103 -10.63 5.94 0.97
N ASP A 104 -11.27 4.82 1.26
CA ASP A 104 -12.40 4.29 0.51
C ASP A 104 -12.08 3.97 -0.96
N ARG A 105 -10.82 3.59 -1.18
CA ARG A 105 -10.33 3.13 -2.47
C ARG A 105 -9.79 1.72 -2.38
N MET A 106 -9.87 1.03 -3.51
CA MET A 106 -9.22 -0.26 -3.70
C MET A 106 -8.44 -0.28 -5.01
N ILE A 107 -7.34 -0.98 -5.00
CA ILE A 107 -6.59 -1.40 -6.18
C ILE A 107 -7.08 -2.79 -6.55
N VAL A 108 -7.39 -2.99 -7.82
CA VAL A 108 -7.66 -4.32 -8.39
C VAL A 108 -6.66 -4.53 -9.52
N ALA A 109 -5.77 -5.49 -9.35
CA ALA A 109 -4.73 -5.84 -10.31
C ALA A 109 -4.97 -7.23 -10.88
N SER A 110 -4.64 -7.42 -12.16
CA SER A 110 -4.64 -8.72 -12.81
C SER A 110 -3.29 -9.41 -12.65
N ASN A 111 -3.28 -10.59 -12.09
CA ASN A 111 -2.07 -11.41 -11.97
C ASN A 111 -1.56 -11.92 -13.33
N ARG A 112 -2.41 -11.87 -14.37
CA ARG A 112 -2.05 -12.33 -15.72
C ARG A 112 -1.38 -11.24 -16.54
N THR A 113 -1.88 -10.00 -16.45
CA THR A 113 -1.43 -8.90 -17.31
C THR A 113 -0.58 -7.86 -16.57
N GLY A 114 -0.59 -7.88 -15.24
CA GLY A 114 0.02 -6.85 -14.40
C GLY A 114 -0.72 -5.50 -14.44
N GLU A 115 -1.80 -5.40 -15.19
CA GLU A 115 -2.62 -4.18 -15.24
C GLU A 115 -3.41 -4.01 -13.95
N PHE A 116 -3.52 -2.78 -13.49
CA PHE A 116 -4.32 -2.47 -12.32
C PHE A 116 -5.19 -1.24 -12.54
N ARG A 117 -6.21 -1.11 -11.71
CA ARG A 117 -7.12 0.04 -11.66
C ARG A 117 -7.50 0.36 -10.23
N ILE A 118 -7.77 1.63 -9.99
CA ILE A 118 -8.26 2.12 -8.69
C ILE A 118 -9.76 2.30 -8.79
N ARG A 119 -10.48 1.82 -7.80
CA ARG A 119 -11.95 1.91 -7.70
C ARG A 119 -12.36 2.45 -6.34
N SER A 120 -13.53 3.06 -6.28
CA SER A 120 -14.24 3.32 -5.01
C SER A 120 -14.79 2.02 -4.44
N ILE A 121 -14.91 1.99 -3.10
CA ILE A 121 -15.53 0.90 -2.35
C ILE A 121 -17.00 1.18 -2.18
#